data_d24adfd459435f96a71925714a7f2332
#
_entry.id   d24adfd459435f96a71925714a7f2332
#
_cell.length_a   1.000
_cell.length_b   1.000
_cell.length_c   1.000
_cell.angle_alpha   90.00
_cell.angle_beta   90.00
_cell.angle_gamma   90.00
#
_symmetry.space_group_name_H-M   'P 1'
#
loop_
_entity.id
_entity.type
_entity.pdbx_description
1 polymer ?
#
loop_
_entity_poly.entity_id
_entity_poly.type
_entity_poly.pdbx_seq_one_letter_code
_entity_poly.pdbx_strand_id
1 'polypeptide(L)'
;MSLQDQAAFLSNIHPFQVLTSSQMDKCIKHMDIAYYPKDSVLISPEKISNHFFIIIKGSVYEYSTDNLVVMDYHQEDSFDSNSLIYGKCNNIFKVHEELICYEIEKNTFLKLIEENQQFKDYFLKDLVNKLQTLKHKEYTSELSSFMIAKVDDTLIHEACIVDENTPLIDAIQQSMEYKTSTIIVKKDNGEYGIITDSLLKVKVLLEGRDLTIPVKDIAIFPLLTVHNDDYLFEALTVLIKKSIKRIGVTNNKGEMIGILEQIDVLSHFANHTYVVDSKIKKAKNISDLKAASMDLLNIIKSLQVKGVKVNHISNLIGQLNTKVYQKLYKLVLPIEIQKDACFIVMGSEGRNEQIIKTDQDNALVVKDGIDVEQYRPYMNTIIEHLIDFGYPRCEGNIMVSNPFWCKTVSAYKSETARWIEAPDMQNYMDLAIFFDSFAVAGDKDLLINLKDDLFNKLHDKDVFMAYFAKATLTFDTPNTIANFMTKTHNIDIKKAAVFPIVQGIRSLALREKIRETTTLKRIKILEEKKVLEKSKAAELIEAFDVVNTLRLKAQLDDIQDGKEINNEIDTHSLGKIERDLLKDSFKIVNEFKKFINYTFRIDKIS
;
A
#
# COMPACT_ATOMS: atom_id res chain seq x y z
N MET A 1 25.27 12.27 29.34
CA MET A 1 24.41 13.45 29.08
C MET A 1 24.21 14.19 30.39
N SER A 2 24.44 15.50 30.42
CA SER A 2 24.16 16.31 31.61
C SER A 2 22.63 16.47 31.78
N LEU A 3 22.18 16.85 32.99
CA LEU A 3 20.74 17.13 33.22
C LEU A 3 20.25 18.26 32.29
N GLN A 4 21.12 19.19 31.91
CA GLN A 4 20.82 20.25 30.94
C GLN A 4 20.61 19.71 29.52
N ASP A 5 21.41 18.72 29.08
CA ASP A 5 21.25 18.09 27.78
C ASP A 5 19.94 17.29 27.69
N GLN A 6 19.55 16.65 28.81
CA GLN A 6 18.28 15.90 28.90
C GLN A 6 17.08 16.84 28.83
N ALA A 7 17.15 17.99 29.53
CA ALA A 7 16.12 19.01 29.49
C ALA A 7 15.97 19.61 28.08
N ALA A 8 17.10 19.90 27.42
CA ALA A 8 17.11 20.43 26.06
C ALA A 8 16.52 19.43 25.06
N PHE A 9 16.84 18.14 25.21
CA PHE A 9 16.29 17.08 24.37
C PHE A 9 14.77 16.96 24.52
N LEU A 10 14.26 16.86 25.76
CA LEU A 10 12.83 16.76 26.03
C LEU A 10 12.05 18.02 25.61
N SER A 11 12.65 19.21 25.74
CA SER A 11 12.00 20.47 25.34
C SER A 11 11.74 20.57 23.84
N ASN A 12 12.41 19.76 23.04
CA ASN A 12 12.18 19.68 21.59
C ASN A 12 11.15 18.62 21.22
N ILE A 13 10.73 17.76 22.16
CA ILE A 13 9.78 16.67 21.92
C ILE A 13 8.37 17.08 22.38
N HIS A 14 7.40 17.00 21.48
CA HIS A 14 6.01 17.20 21.84
C HIS A 14 5.44 15.95 22.52
N PRO A 15 4.71 16.04 23.67
CA PRO A 15 4.19 17.25 24.33
C PRO A 15 5.05 17.80 25.48
N PHE A 16 6.27 17.34 25.68
CA PHE A 16 7.11 17.77 26.82
C PHE A 16 7.41 19.27 26.81
N GLN A 17 7.31 19.91 25.64
CA GLN A 17 7.44 21.39 25.48
C GLN A 17 6.46 22.21 26.34
N VAL A 18 5.31 21.62 26.74
CA VAL A 18 4.28 22.32 27.50
C VAL A 18 4.51 22.24 29.04
N LEU A 19 5.53 21.46 29.44
CA LEU A 19 5.86 21.32 30.86
C LEU A 19 6.53 22.61 31.39
N THR A 20 6.20 22.99 32.59
CA THR A 20 6.90 24.05 33.31
C THR A 20 8.30 23.57 33.72
N SER A 21 9.24 24.50 33.98
CA SER A 21 10.60 24.14 34.42
C SER A 21 10.58 23.18 35.63
N SER A 22 9.71 23.42 36.61
CA SER A 22 9.57 22.55 37.79
C SER A 22 9.06 21.14 37.43
N GLN A 23 8.13 21.03 36.46
CA GLN A 23 7.62 19.75 35.99
C GLN A 23 8.69 19.01 35.15
N MET A 24 9.45 19.73 34.35
CA MET A 24 10.56 19.19 33.59
C MET A 24 11.65 18.63 34.53
N ASP A 25 12.01 19.38 35.59
CA ASP A 25 12.99 18.91 36.57
C ASP A 25 12.50 17.65 37.31
N LYS A 26 11.21 17.58 37.68
CA LYS A 26 10.61 16.37 38.24
C LYS A 26 10.67 15.19 37.26
N CYS A 27 10.36 15.44 35.99
CA CYS A 27 10.43 14.42 34.94
C CYS A 27 11.84 13.83 34.81
N ILE A 28 12.85 14.70 34.66
CA ILE A 28 14.25 14.30 34.46
C ILE A 28 14.80 13.57 35.70
N LYS A 29 14.40 13.97 36.90
CA LYS A 29 14.84 13.33 38.14
C LYS A 29 14.37 11.88 38.28
N HIS A 30 13.28 11.50 37.62
CA HIS A 30 12.70 10.16 37.63
C HIS A 30 12.69 9.52 36.23
N MET A 31 13.71 9.86 35.47
CA MET A 31 13.93 9.35 34.12
C MET A 31 15.27 8.66 34.05
N ASP A 32 15.27 7.40 33.60
CA ASP A 32 16.48 6.62 33.38
C ASP A 32 16.79 6.46 31.89
N ILE A 33 18.05 6.10 31.57
CA ILE A 33 18.45 5.71 30.23
C ILE A 33 18.55 4.19 30.20
N ALA A 34 17.82 3.58 29.29
CA ALA A 34 17.83 2.13 29.10
C ALA A 34 18.38 1.75 27.71
N TYR A 35 18.99 0.59 27.65
CA TYR A 35 19.43 -0.07 26.41
C TYR A 35 18.74 -1.41 26.25
N TYR A 36 18.24 -1.63 25.03
CA TYR A 36 17.60 -2.90 24.66
C TYR A 36 18.19 -3.42 23.34
N PRO A 37 18.66 -4.68 23.33
CA PRO A 37 19.15 -5.29 22.12
C PRO A 37 18.02 -5.54 21.12
N LYS A 38 18.39 -5.68 19.86
CA LYS A 38 17.47 -6.06 18.78
C LYS A 38 16.66 -7.29 19.18
N ASP A 39 15.41 -7.33 18.72
CA ASP A 39 14.43 -8.41 18.98
C ASP A 39 13.90 -8.49 20.41
N SER A 40 14.29 -7.58 21.32
CA SER A 40 13.70 -7.50 22.66
C SER A 40 12.22 -7.13 22.60
N VAL A 41 11.37 -7.84 23.32
CA VAL A 41 9.96 -7.49 23.52
C VAL A 41 9.86 -6.62 24.76
N LEU A 42 9.47 -5.36 24.55
CA LEU A 42 9.32 -4.36 25.62
C LEU A 42 7.97 -4.48 26.30
N ILE A 43 6.91 -4.56 25.49
CA ILE A 43 5.52 -4.56 25.93
C ILE A 43 4.75 -5.61 25.12
N SER A 44 3.84 -6.31 25.80
CA SER A 44 2.90 -7.24 25.16
C SER A 44 1.61 -7.31 25.97
N PRO A 45 0.54 -7.96 25.48
CA PRO A 45 -0.68 -8.19 26.26
C PRO A 45 -0.44 -8.88 27.61
N GLU A 46 0.62 -9.67 27.69
CA GLU A 46 1.02 -10.41 28.90
C GLU A 46 2.06 -9.66 29.74
N LYS A 47 2.75 -8.66 29.16
CA LYS A 47 3.82 -7.91 29.81
C LYS A 47 3.60 -6.41 29.62
N ILE A 48 2.83 -5.81 30.53
CA ILE A 48 2.60 -4.36 30.57
C ILE A 48 3.82 -3.68 31.18
N SER A 49 4.29 -2.58 30.57
CA SER A 49 5.39 -1.80 31.10
C SER A 49 4.96 -0.93 32.30
N ASN A 50 5.91 -0.65 33.18
CA ASN A 50 5.78 0.37 34.22
C ASN A 50 6.50 1.68 33.85
N HIS A 51 6.93 1.83 32.60
CA HIS A 51 7.65 2.99 32.11
C HIS A 51 7.05 3.50 30.81
N PHE A 52 7.11 4.81 30.63
CA PHE A 52 6.86 5.49 29.38
C PHE A 52 8.18 5.68 28.64
N PHE A 53 8.22 5.38 27.35
CA PHE A 53 9.45 5.32 26.56
C PHE A 53 9.57 6.49 25.59
N ILE A 54 10.79 7.06 25.48
CA ILE A 54 11.15 8.07 24.49
C ILE A 54 12.46 7.64 23.81
N ILE A 55 12.44 7.48 22.49
CA ILE A 55 13.55 6.94 21.74
C ILE A 55 14.65 7.99 21.56
N ILE A 56 15.87 7.68 22.03
CA ILE A 56 17.08 8.48 21.79
C ILE A 56 17.76 8.01 20.49
N LYS A 57 17.82 6.69 20.27
CA LYS A 57 18.42 6.05 19.10
C LYS A 57 17.85 4.65 18.91
N GLY A 58 17.69 4.22 17.66
CA GLY A 58 17.14 2.92 17.30
C GLY A 58 15.70 3.00 16.83
N SER A 59 15.04 1.84 16.74
CA SER A 59 13.63 1.76 16.32
C SER A 59 12.88 0.64 17.02
N VAL A 60 11.57 0.86 17.24
CA VAL A 60 10.64 -0.09 17.85
C VAL A 60 9.46 -0.27 16.91
N TYR A 61 9.06 -1.51 16.68
CA TYR A 61 7.87 -1.84 15.90
C TYR A 61 6.76 -2.36 16.79
N GLU A 62 5.57 -1.87 16.54
CA GLU A 62 4.34 -2.32 17.16
C GLU A 62 3.66 -3.34 16.26
N TYR A 63 3.42 -4.53 16.78
CA TYR A 63 2.76 -5.63 16.07
C TYR A 63 1.37 -5.88 16.64
N SER A 64 0.41 -6.15 15.78
CA SER A 64 -0.89 -6.69 16.19
C SER A 64 -0.77 -8.14 16.69
N THR A 65 -1.82 -8.67 17.30
CA THR A 65 -1.91 -10.09 17.69
C THR A 65 -1.72 -11.06 16.52
N ASP A 66 -2.01 -10.59 15.29
CA ASP A 66 -1.81 -11.36 14.05
C ASP A 66 -0.40 -11.19 13.44
N ASN A 67 0.53 -10.63 14.23
CA ASN A 67 1.93 -10.42 13.86
C ASN A 67 2.14 -9.48 12.65
N LEU A 68 1.19 -8.56 12.42
CA LEU A 68 1.30 -7.50 11.41
C LEU A 68 1.87 -6.24 12.05
N VAL A 69 2.80 -5.57 11.37
CA VAL A 69 3.32 -4.27 11.82
C VAL A 69 2.20 -3.24 11.72
N VAL A 70 1.82 -2.67 12.87
CA VAL A 70 0.79 -1.63 12.99
C VAL A 70 1.43 -0.25 12.93
N MET A 71 2.58 -0.07 13.61
CA MET A 71 3.31 1.18 13.69
C MET A 71 4.80 0.95 13.92
N ASP A 72 5.61 1.88 13.47
CA ASP A 72 7.04 1.97 13.72
C ASP A 72 7.35 3.28 14.43
N TYR A 73 8.27 3.22 15.40
CA TYR A 73 8.72 4.35 16.22
C TYR A 73 10.21 4.53 16.07
N HIS A 74 10.65 5.76 15.86
CA HIS A 74 12.03 6.13 15.60
C HIS A 74 12.54 7.17 16.60
N GLN A 75 13.74 7.69 16.38
CA GLN A 75 14.34 8.72 17.21
C GLN A 75 13.39 9.89 17.44
N GLU A 76 13.30 10.37 18.68
CA GLU A 76 12.40 11.42 19.18
C GLU A 76 10.92 11.02 19.30
N ASP A 77 10.54 9.81 18.87
CA ASP A 77 9.20 9.29 19.12
C ASP A 77 9.05 8.77 20.55
N SER A 78 7.82 8.81 21.02
CA SER A 78 7.43 8.20 22.30
C SER A 78 6.30 7.19 22.10
N PHE A 79 6.30 6.13 22.90
CA PHE A 79 5.29 5.07 22.79
C PHE A 79 4.82 4.57 24.16
N ASP A 80 3.71 3.83 24.16
CA ASP A 80 3.10 3.17 25.30
C ASP A 80 2.39 4.09 26.33
N SER A 81 1.89 5.25 25.92
CA SER A 81 1.03 6.03 26.81
C SER A 81 -0.27 5.29 27.17
N ASN A 82 -0.82 4.53 26.25
CA ASN A 82 -2.12 3.87 26.41
C ASN A 82 -2.09 2.75 27.46
N SER A 83 -1.07 1.91 27.48
CA SER A 83 -1.00 0.83 28.47
C SER A 83 -0.80 1.38 29.90
N LEU A 84 -0.08 2.48 30.04
CA LEU A 84 0.13 3.14 31.33
C LEU A 84 -1.15 3.79 31.86
N ILE A 85 -1.91 4.45 30.97
CA ILE A 85 -3.13 5.19 31.35
C ILE A 85 -4.30 4.23 31.61
N TYR A 86 -4.50 3.25 30.70
CA TYR A 86 -5.67 2.37 30.73
C TYR A 86 -5.39 0.99 31.33
N GLY A 87 -4.13 0.67 31.63
CA GLY A 87 -3.73 -0.62 32.24
C GLY A 87 -3.88 -1.84 31.32
N LYS A 88 -3.96 -1.62 29.99
CA LYS A 88 -4.10 -2.69 28.99
C LYS A 88 -3.28 -2.37 27.76
N CYS A 89 -2.57 -3.37 27.25
CA CYS A 89 -1.92 -3.34 25.95
C CYS A 89 -2.52 -4.46 25.08
N ASN A 90 -2.85 -4.15 23.84
CA ASN A 90 -3.40 -5.13 22.90
C ASN A 90 -2.37 -5.57 21.86
N ASN A 91 -1.24 -4.86 21.74
CA ASN A 91 -0.21 -5.03 20.73
C ASN A 91 1.14 -5.41 21.35
N ILE A 92 2.07 -5.85 20.52
CA ILE A 92 3.42 -6.23 20.94
C ILE A 92 4.40 -5.17 20.44
N PHE A 93 5.17 -4.56 21.34
CA PHE A 93 6.24 -3.61 21.01
C PHE A 93 7.58 -4.34 21.05
N LYS A 94 8.23 -4.44 19.90
CA LYS A 94 9.47 -5.18 19.71
C LYS A 94 10.56 -4.28 19.13
N VAL A 95 11.75 -4.35 19.70
CA VAL A 95 12.91 -3.60 19.21
C VAL A 95 13.33 -4.15 17.85
N HIS A 96 13.34 -3.28 16.84
CA HIS A 96 13.74 -3.62 15.48
C HIS A 96 15.24 -3.38 15.25
N GLU A 97 15.75 -2.26 15.76
CA GLU A 97 17.17 -1.95 15.83
C GLU A 97 17.57 -1.73 17.30
N GLU A 98 18.85 -1.89 17.63
CA GLU A 98 19.33 -1.63 19.00
C GLU A 98 18.78 -0.30 19.53
N LEU A 99 18.09 -0.36 20.66
CA LEU A 99 17.35 0.76 21.21
C LEU A 99 18.08 1.39 22.40
N ILE A 100 18.28 2.69 22.34
CA ILE A 100 18.60 3.52 23.51
C ILE A 100 17.42 4.46 23.69
N CYS A 101 16.81 4.44 24.89
CA CYS A 101 15.64 5.24 25.17
C CYS A 101 15.69 5.83 26.60
N TYR A 102 14.92 6.89 26.80
CA TYR A 102 14.55 7.32 28.13
C TYR A 102 13.34 6.52 28.61
N GLU A 103 13.37 6.18 29.89
CA GLU A 103 12.28 5.54 30.63
C GLU A 103 11.80 6.48 31.73
N ILE A 104 10.54 6.89 31.66
CA ILE A 104 9.89 7.67 32.71
C ILE A 104 8.99 6.74 33.50
N GLU A 105 9.17 6.69 34.82
CA GLU A 105 8.34 5.88 35.69
C GLU A 105 6.85 6.21 35.53
N LYS A 106 6.00 5.18 35.53
CA LYS A 106 4.54 5.29 35.42
C LYS A 106 3.94 6.33 36.38
N ASN A 107 4.35 6.30 37.65
CA ASN A 107 3.82 7.23 38.65
C ASN A 107 4.18 8.67 38.34
N THR A 108 5.37 8.93 37.84
CA THR A 108 5.81 10.27 37.44
C THR A 108 5.06 10.73 36.20
N PHE A 109 4.92 9.86 35.20
CA PHE A 109 4.14 10.13 33.99
C PHE A 109 2.68 10.46 34.29
N LEU A 110 2.00 9.66 35.14
CA LEU A 110 0.61 9.91 35.53
C LEU A 110 0.44 11.19 36.35
N LYS A 111 1.40 11.53 37.23
CA LYS A 111 1.38 12.82 37.95
C LYS A 111 1.52 14.01 36.99
N LEU A 112 2.38 13.93 35.97
CA LEU A 112 2.48 15.00 34.98
C LEU A 112 1.17 15.17 34.20
N ILE A 113 0.46 14.08 33.90
CA ILE A 113 -0.88 14.10 33.31
C ILE A 113 -1.90 14.78 34.25
N GLU A 114 -1.82 14.56 35.56
CA GLU A 114 -2.72 15.16 36.53
C GLU A 114 -2.40 16.65 36.77
N GLU A 115 -1.12 17.02 36.83
CA GLU A 115 -0.66 18.36 37.18
C GLU A 115 -0.66 19.36 36.01
N ASN A 116 -0.65 18.88 34.73
CA ASN A 116 -0.59 19.75 33.56
C ASN A 116 -1.69 19.42 32.55
N GLN A 117 -2.65 20.34 32.42
CA GLN A 117 -3.83 20.12 31.57
C GLN A 117 -3.46 20.00 30.09
N GLN A 118 -2.47 20.74 29.58
CA GLN A 118 -2.04 20.64 28.17
C GLN A 118 -1.33 19.32 27.90
N PHE A 119 -0.51 18.85 28.83
CA PHE A 119 0.14 17.56 28.78
C PHE A 119 -0.89 16.41 28.83
N LYS A 120 -1.87 16.52 29.77
CA LYS A 120 -3.02 15.63 29.87
C LYS A 120 -3.81 15.57 28.57
N ASP A 121 -4.09 16.72 28.01
CA ASP A 121 -4.87 16.86 26.79
C ASP A 121 -4.20 16.17 25.59
N TYR A 122 -2.87 16.14 25.55
CA TYR A 122 -2.15 15.43 24.51
C TYR A 122 -2.35 13.92 24.59
N PHE A 123 -2.29 13.32 25.78
CA PHE A 123 -2.37 11.87 25.95
C PHE A 123 -3.79 11.34 26.17
N LEU A 124 -4.66 12.12 26.83
CA LEU A 124 -6.04 11.72 27.14
C LEU A 124 -7.08 12.26 26.17
N LYS A 125 -6.77 13.35 25.49
CA LYS A 125 -7.59 13.75 24.38
C LYS A 125 -7.28 12.78 23.25
N ASP A 126 -8.21 11.85 23.06
CA ASP A 126 -8.29 10.97 21.93
C ASP A 126 -7.90 11.68 20.62
N LEU A 127 -7.59 10.90 19.58
CA LEU A 127 -7.36 11.34 18.20
C LEU A 127 -8.20 12.57 17.80
N VAL A 128 -9.44 12.64 18.27
CA VAL A 128 -10.38 13.75 18.11
C VAL A 128 -9.85 15.10 18.61
N ASN A 129 -9.20 15.12 19.75
CA ASN A 129 -8.70 16.37 20.36
C ASN A 129 -7.30 16.74 19.83
N LYS A 130 -6.48 15.74 19.48
CA LYS A 130 -5.23 15.97 18.73
C LYS A 130 -5.52 16.67 17.40
N LEU A 131 -6.56 16.25 16.70
CA LEU A 131 -7.04 16.86 15.46
C LEU A 131 -7.60 18.29 15.64
N GLN A 132 -8.26 18.58 16.77
CA GLN A 132 -8.75 19.96 17.07
C GLN A 132 -7.62 20.93 17.40
N THR A 133 -6.55 20.48 18.05
CA THR A 133 -5.39 21.31 18.41
C THR A 133 -4.54 21.67 17.18
N LEU A 134 -4.54 20.80 16.16
CA LEU A 134 -3.89 21.03 14.86
C LEU A 134 -4.62 22.09 14.00
N LYS A 135 -5.87 22.45 14.31
CA LYS A 135 -6.62 23.53 13.64
C LYS A 135 -5.98 24.92 13.76
N HIS A 136 -5.11 25.15 14.71
CA HIS A 136 -4.50 26.46 14.97
C HIS A 136 -3.08 26.64 14.40
N LYS A 137 -2.52 25.62 13.75
CA LYS A 137 -1.29 25.76 12.98
C LYS A 137 -1.57 25.36 11.53
N GLU A 138 -1.22 26.22 10.62
CA GLU A 138 -1.28 26.02 9.16
C GLU A 138 -0.60 24.71 8.72
N TYR A 139 -1.25 23.58 8.94
CA TYR A 139 -0.91 22.30 8.33
C TYR A 139 -2.13 21.78 7.57
N THR A 140 -2.12 22.16 6.29
CA THR A 140 -2.46 21.42 5.07
C THR A 140 -3.79 20.67 4.96
N SER A 141 -4.38 20.93 3.84
CA SER A 141 -5.56 20.43 3.14
C SER A 141 -6.09 19.01 3.47
N GLU A 142 -5.29 18.09 3.99
CA GLU A 142 -5.70 16.70 4.22
C GLU A 142 -6.54 16.51 5.48
N LEU A 143 -6.17 17.15 6.60
CA LEU A 143 -6.95 17.14 7.82
C LEU A 143 -8.25 17.96 7.68
N SER A 144 -8.22 19.02 6.87
CA SER A 144 -9.44 19.77 6.57
C SER A 144 -10.42 18.94 5.75
N SER A 145 -9.94 18.16 4.77
CA SER A 145 -10.82 17.30 3.96
C SER A 145 -11.52 16.22 4.79
N PHE A 146 -10.83 15.66 5.79
CA PHE A 146 -11.44 14.72 6.71
C PHE A 146 -12.46 15.37 7.67
N MET A 147 -12.15 16.54 8.19
CA MET A 147 -13.06 17.28 9.10
C MET A 147 -14.38 17.68 8.41
N ILE A 148 -14.37 17.79 7.08
CA ILE A 148 -15.56 18.08 6.26
C ILE A 148 -16.11 16.85 5.54
N ALA A 149 -15.46 15.67 5.65
CA ALA A 149 -15.96 14.45 5.06
C ALA A 149 -17.23 14.01 5.77
N LYS A 150 -18.29 13.80 5.02
CA LYS A 150 -19.58 13.31 5.50
C LYS A 150 -19.60 11.78 5.50
N VAL A 151 -20.54 11.23 6.25
CA VAL A 151 -20.89 9.81 6.18
C VAL A 151 -21.37 9.53 4.76
N ASP A 152 -20.58 8.78 4.01
CA ASP A 152 -20.75 8.53 2.57
C ASP A 152 -21.26 7.09 2.38
N ASP A 153 -22.13 6.88 1.41
CA ASP A 153 -22.67 5.56 1.03
C ASP A 153 -21.58 4.51 0.75
N THR A 154 -20.34 4.95 0.43
CA THR A 154 -19.20 4.06 0.18
C THR A 154 -18.68 3.38 1.44
N LEU A 155 -18.92 3.96 2.61
CA LEU A 155 -18.52 3.45 3.92
C LEU A 155 -19.67 2.73 4.64
N ILE A 156 -20.90 2.83 4.13
CA ILE A 156 -22.09 2.23 4.71
C ILE A 156 -22.21 0.79 4.22
N HIS A 157 -22.18 -0.14 5.17
CA HIS A 157 -22.45 -1.55 4.91
C HIS A 157 -23.93 -1.83 4.91
N GLU A 158 -24.37 -2.67 3.97
CA GLU A 158 -25.74 -3.17 3.94
C GLU A 158 -26.06 -3.93 5.24
N ALA A 159 -27.22 -3.66 5.82
CA ALA A 159 -27.63 -4.22 7.10
C ALA A 159 -28.72 -5.28 6.91
N CYS A 160 -28.60 -6.39 7.63
CA CYS A 160 -29.69 -7.33 7.82
C CYS A 160 -30.66 -6.76 8.87
N ILE A 161 -31.83 -6.29 8.45
CA ILE A 161 -32.85 -5.69 9.31
C ILE A 161 -34.01 -6.68 9.46
N VAL A 162 -34.36 -7.00 10.71
CA VAL A 162 -35.47 -7.93 11.04
C VAL A 162 -36.43 -7.30 12.04
N ASP A 163 -37.68 -7.76 12.06
CA ASP A 163 -38.66 -7.33 13.03
C ASP A 163 -38.40 -7.92 14.43
N GLU A 164 -38.79 -7.20 15.46
CA GLU A 164 -38.53 -7.56 16.87
C GLU A 164 -39.01 -8.94 17.29
N ASN A 165 -40.06 -9.45 16.64
CA ASN A 165 -40.66 -10.75 16.93
C ASN A 165 -40.10 -11.89 16.06
N THR A 166 -39.17 -11.62 15.14
CA THR A 166 -38.52 -12.64 14.30
C THR A 166 -37.84 -13.67 15.19
N PRO A 167 -38.03 -14.99 14.95
CA PRO A 167 -37.25 -16.02 15.66
C PRO A 167 -35.74 -15.85 15.42
N LEU A 168 -34.95 -16.08 16.44
CA LEU A 168 -33.49 -15.86 16.38
C LEU A 168 -32.84 -16.71 15.27
N ILE A 169 -33.28 -17.94 15.08
CA ILE A 169 -32.75 -18.83 14.04
C ILE A 169 -32.97 -18.25 12.63
N ASP A 170 -34.14 -17.67 12.36
CA ASP A 170 -34.48 -17.08 11.07
C ASP A 170 -33.64 -15.79 10.83
N ALA A 171 -33.45 -15.00 11.86
CA ALA A 171 -32.61 -13.80 11.79
C ALA A 171 -31.13 -14.15 11.52
N ILE A 172 -30.61 -15.22 12.13
CA ILE A 172 -29.26 -15.73 11.84
C ILE A 172 -29.15 -16.21 10.39
N GLN A 173 -30.13 -16.97 9.90
CA GLN A 173 -30.13 -17.43 8.50
C GLN A 173 -30.13 -16.26 7.52
N GLN A 174 -30.98 -15.26 7.74
CA GLN A 174 -30.99 -14.03 6.94
C GLN A 174 -29.64 -13.31 6.99
N SER A 175 -29.01 -13.19 8.14
CA SER A 175 -27.69 -12.53 8.26
C SER A 175 -26.59 -13.23 7.44
N MET A 176 -26.68 -14.56 7.29
CA MET A 176 -25.76 -15.33 6.45
C MET A 176 -25.99 -15.06 4.95
N GLU A 177 -27.22 -14.86 4.50
CA GLU A 177 -27.54 -14.46 3.13
C GLU A 177 -26.99 -13.07 2.82
N TYR A 178 -27.13 -12.13 3.75
CA TYR A 178 -26.53 -10.77 3.67
C TYR A 178 -25.02 -10.76 3.88
N LYS A 179 -24.41 -11.89 4.25
CA LYS A 179 -22.95 -12.00 4.57
C LYS A 179 -22.50 -10.97 5.61
N THR A 180 -23.34 -10.70 6.58
CA THR A 180 -23.05 -9.74 7.67
C THR A 180 -22.98 -10.45 9.02
N SER A 181 -22.12 -9.96 9.91
CA SER A 181 -21.99 -10.40 11.30
C SER A 181 -22.86 -9.57 12.26
N THR A 182 -23.81 -8.80 11.73
CA THR A 182 -24.63 -7.87 12.51
C THR A 182 -26.09 -7.93 12.04
N ILE A 183 -26.98 -8.08 12.99
CA ILE A 183 -28.42 -8.04 12.76
C ILE A 183 -28.97 -6.79 13.43
N ILE A 184 -29.72 -5.99 12.69
CA ILE A 184 -30.47 -4.85 13.22
C ILE A 184 -31.88 -5.32 13.50
N VAL A 185 -32.37 -5.04 14.69
CA VAL A 185 -33.72 -5.37 15.13
C VAL A 185 -34.54 -4.09 15.15
N LYS A 186 -35.66 -4.07 14.43
CA LYS A 186 -36.60 -2.95 14.39
C LYS A 186 -37.83 -3.26 15.23
N LYS A 187 -38.13 -2.40 16.22
CA LYS A 187 -39.36 -2.46 17.00
C LYS A 187 -40.55 -1.80 16.28
N ASP A 188 -41.76 -2.17 16.66
CA ASP A 188 -42.99 -1.56 16.16
C ASP A 188 -43.05 -0.04 16.42
N ASN A 189 -42.43 0.44 17.48
CA ASN A 189 -42.33 1.86 17.81
C ASN A 189 -41.29 2.63 16.98
N GLY A 190 -40.57 1.95 16.08
CA GLY A 190 -39.52 2.52 15.23
C GLY A 190 -38.13 2.55 15.85
N GLU A 191 -37.96 2.07 17.10
CA GLU A 191 -36.66 1.97 17.74
C GLU A 191 -35.82 0.83 17.14
N TYR A 192 -34.52 1.08 16.92
CA TYR A 192 -33.60 0.06 16.41
C TYR A 192 -32.73 -0.50 17.53
N GLY A 193 -32.47 -1.81 17.47
CA GLY A 193 -31.52 -2.53 18.31
C GLY A 193 -30.49 -3.28 17.49
N ILE A 194 -29.51 -3.88 18.17
CA ILE A 194 -28.42 -4.59 17.52
C ILE A 194 -28.16 -5.95 18.18
N ILE A 195 -27.91 -6.96 17.35
CA ILE A 195 -27.35 -8.25 17.73
C ILE A 195 -26.03 -8.43 16.96
N THR A 196 -24.97 -8.81 17.66
CA THR A 196 -23.64 -9.07 17.11
C THR A 196 -23.23 -10.51 17.39
N ASP A 197 -22.26 -11.05 16.61
CA ASP A 197 -21.70 -12.39 16.85
C ASP A 197 -21.21 -12.59 18.28
N SER A 198 -20.63 -11.55 18.89
CA SER A 198 -20.19 -11.60 20.29
C SER A 198 -21.36 -11.79 21.25
N LEU A 199 -22.47 -11.10 20.98
CA LEU A 199 -23.68 -11.20 21.79
C LEU A 199 -24.34 -12.57 21.61
N LEU A 200 -24.39 -13.10 20.37
CA LEU A 200 -24.88 -14.45 20.10
C LEU A 200 -24.08 -15.50 20.85
N LYS A 201 -22.74 -15.40 20.84
CA LYS A 201 -21.87 -16.33 21.61
C LYS A 201 -22.20 -16.32 23.09
N VAL A 202 -22.41 -15.15 23.68
CA VAL A 202 -22.75 -15.03 25.11
C VAL A 202 -24.15 -15.58 25.37
N LYS A 203 -25.16 -15.11 24.63
CA LYS A 203 -26.57 -15.41 24.90
C LYS A 203 -26.95 -16.85 24.55
N VAL A 204 -26.47 -17.36 23.41
CA VAL A 204 -26.82 -18.68 22.94
C VAL A 204 -25.86 -19.75 23.51
N LEU A 205 -24.53 -19.57 23.34
CA LEU A 205 -23.57 -20.61 23.71
C LEU A 205 -23.29 -20.67 25.20
N LEU A 206 -23.23 -19.52 25.91
CA LEU A 206 -22.91 -19.51 27.35
C LEU A 206 -24.15 -19.50 28.23
N GLU A 207 -25.20 -18.73 27.89
CA GLU A 207 -26.44 -18.68 28.65
C GLU A 207 -27.46 -19.76 28.24
N GLY A 208 -27.24 -20.46 27.12
CA GLY A 208 -28.09 -21.56 26.67
C GLY A 208 -29.48 -21.13 26.20
N ARG A 209 -29.63 -19.89 25.67
CA ARG A 209 -30.90 -19.40 25.15
C ARG A 209 -31.33 -20.21 23.91
N ASP A 210 -32.63 -20.48 23.82
CA ASP A 210 -33.21 -21.20 22.68
C ASP A 210 -33.15 -20.34 21.42
N LEU A 211 -32.94 -20.97 20.28
CA LEU A 211 -32.92 -20.28 18.97
C LEU A 211 -34.30 -19.89 18.44
N THR A 212 -35.37 -20.37 19.06
CA THR A 212 -36.76 -20.04 18.69
C THR A 212 -37.27 -18.75 19.36
N ILE A 213 -36.51 -18.17 20.31
CA ILE A 213 -36.93 -16.94 20.98
C ILE A 213 -36.95 -15.76 20.01
N PRO A 214 -37.82 -14.76 20.24
CA PRO A 214 -37.81 -13.54 19.43
C PRO A 214 -36.53 -12.73 19.64
N VAL A 215 -36.03 -12.13 18.56
CA VAL A 215 -34.75 -11.39 18.57
C VAL A 215 -34.71 -10.24 19.56
N LYS A 216 -35.84 -9.64 19.91
CA LYS A 216 -35.95 -8.58 20.92
C LYS A 216 -35.45 -8.99 22.31
N ASP A 217 -35.52 -10.29 22.64
CA ASP A 217 -35.13 -10.79 23.96
C ASP A 217 -33.61 -10.84 24.17
N ILE A 218 -32.84 -10.72 23.09
CA ILE A 218 -31.38 -10.72 23.13
C ILE A 218 -30.76 -9.44 22.56
N ALA A 219 -31.47 -8.68 21.74
CA ALA A 219 -30.96 -7.47 21.14
C ALA A 219 -30.68 -6.37 22.17
N ILE A 220 -29.64 -5.58 21.92
CA ILE A 220 -29.31 -4.40 22.73
C ILE A 220 -30.00 -3.19 22.13
N PHE A 221 -30.80 -2.51 22.93
CA PHE A 221 -31.54 -1.28 22.58
C PHE A 221 -31.13 -0.12 23.51
N PRO A 222 -31.17 1.14 23.03
CA PRO A 222 -31.26 1.52 21.62
C PRO A 222 -29.96 1.31 20.86
N LEU A 223 -30.02 1.04 19.55
CA LEU A 223 -28.86 1.15 18.67
C LEU A 223 -28.48 2.62 18.55
N LEU A 224 -27.20 2.93 18.77
CA LEU A 224 -26.68 4.27 18.51
C LEU A 224 -26.61 4.50 16.99
N THR A 225 -27.06 5.67 16.56
CA THR A 225 -27.12 6.04 15.14
C THR A 225 -26.47 7.39 14.89
N VAL A 226 -26.00 7.58 13.65
CA VAL A 226 -25.61 8.86 13.07
C VAL A 226 -26.44 9.07 11.80
N HIS A 227 -26.54 10.33 11.39
CA HIS A 227 -27.24 10.70 10.18
C HIS A 227 -26.27 10.62 8.96
N ASN A 228 -26.79 10.28 7.78
CA ASN A 228 -25.97 10.20 6.58
C ASN A 228 -25.37 11.57 6.14
N ASP A 229 -25.91 12.68 6.66
CA ASP A 229 -25.34 14.02 6.45
C ASP A 229 -24.35 14.45 7.54
N ASP A 230 -24.18 13.65 8.60
CA ASP A 230 -23.23 13.94 9.67
C ASP A 230 -21.79 13.81 9.16
N TYR A 231 -20.86 14.44 9.86
CA TYR A 231 -19.45 14.31 9.54
C TYR A 231 -18.90 12.98 10.06
N LEU A 232 -18.04 12.33 9.27
CA LEU A 232 -17.34 11.10 9.67
C LEU A 232 -16.61 11.24 11.00
N PHE A 233 -16.12 12.44 11.29
CA PHE A 233 -15.50 12.80 12.54
C PHE A 233 -16.46 12.66 13.74
N GLU A 234 -17.72 13.03 13.58
CA GLU A 234 -18.74 12.88 14.63
C GLU A 234 -19.06 11.41 14.86
N ALA A 235 -19.23 10.65 13.80
CA ALA A 235 -19.41 9.20 13.86
C ALA A 235 -18.25 8.52 14.60
N LEU A 236 -17.00 8.86 14.25
CA LEU A 236 -15.80 8.33 14.91
C LEU A 236 -15.78 8.70 16.40
N THR A 237 -16.15 9.93 16.72
CA THR A 237 -16.21 10.40 18.11
C THR A 237 -17.18 9.56 18.94
N VAL A 238 -18.35 9.23 18.41
CA VAL A 238 -19.34 8.37 19.08
C VAL A 238 -18.80 6.95 19.23
N LEU A 239 -18.24 6.36 18.16
CA LEU A 239 -17.67 5.02 18.17
C LEU A 239 -16.59 4.86 19.25
N ILE A 240 -15.67 5.84 19.35
CA ILE A 240 -14.58 5.82 20.33
C ILE A 240 -15.10 6.09 21.75
N LYS A 241 -15.87 7.17 21.97
CA LYS A 241 -16.37 7.53 23.32
C LYS A 241 -17.22 6.44 23.95
N LYS A 242 -17.99 5.72 23.13
CA LYS A 242 -18.85 4.62 23.59
C LYS A 242 -18.16 3.26 23.55
N SER A 243 -16.92 3.19 23.05
CA SER A 243 -16.14 1.94 22.88
C SER A 243 -16.92 0.88 22.09
N ILE A 244 -17.65 1.32 21.06
CA ILE A 244 -18.44 0.46 20.17
C ILE A 244 -17.75 0.33 18.81
N LYS A 245 -17.89 -0.82 18.19
CA LYS A 245 -17.28 -1.12 16.89
C LYS A 245 -18.17 -0.77 15.69
N ARG A 246 -19.47 -0.56 15.93
CA ARG A 246 -20.48 -0.35 14.88
C ARG A 246 -21.51 0.68 15.34
N ILE A 247 -21.97 1.49 14.40
CA ILE A 247 -23.02 2.48 14.60
C ILE A 247 -24.00 2.41 13.43
N GLY A 248 -25.28 2.56 13.69
CA GLY A 248 -26.29 2.60 12.63
C GLY A 248 -26.22 3.94 11.88
N VAL A 249 -26.58 3.92 10.59
CA VAL A 249 -26.72 5.12 9.78
C VAL A 249 -28.17 5.29 9.36
N THR A 250 -28.73 6.47 9.60
CA THR A 250 -30.12 6.79 9.25
C THR A 250 -30.17 7.91 8.20
N ASN A 251 -31.23 7.90 7.39
CA ASN A 251 -31.52 8.98 6.45
C ASN A 251 -32.34 10.11 7.11
N ASN A 252 -32.66 11.16 6.33
CA ASN A 252 -33.47 12.31 6.73
C ASN A 252 -34.89 11.98 7.25
N LYS A 253 -35.36 10.76 7.01
CA LYS A 253 -36.65 10.27 7.51
C LYS A 253 -36.52 9.42 8.78
N GLY A 254 -35.29 9.24 9.30
CA GLY A 254 -35.01 8.35 10.43
C GLY A 254 -35.01 6.87 10.08
N GLU A 255 -35.05 6.53 8.79
CA GLU A 255 -34.99 5.14 8.33
C GLU A 255 -33.54 4.66 8.33
N MET A 256 -33.32 3.42 8.78
CA MET A 256 -32.01 2.78 8.78
C MET A 256 -31.56 2.47 7.34
N ILE A 257 -30.41 2.99 6.93
CA ILE A 257 -29.83 2.76 5.60
C ILE A 257 -28.64 1.79 5.63
N GLY A 258 -28.04 1.56 6.81
CA GLY A 258 -26.95 0.62 6.97
C GLY A 258 -26.16 0.81 8.25
N ILE A 259 -24.97 0.24 8.27
CA ILE A 259 -24.05 0.23 9.40
C ILE A 259 -22.71 0.84 8.99
N LEU A 260 -22.15 1.67 9.84
CA LEU A 260 -20.79 2.18 9.73
C LEU A 260 -19.90 1.45 10.74
N GLU A 261 -18.81 0.84 10.30
CA GLU A 261 -17.87 0.16 11.19
C GLU A 261 -16.71 1.08 11.59
N GLN A 262 -16.29 0.97 12.85
CA GLN A 262 -15.15 1.75 13.40
C GLN A 262 -13.88 1.57 12.56
N ILE A 263 -13.64 0.34 12.08
CA ILE A 263 -12.45 0.04 11.28
C ILE A 263 -12.46 0.78 9.94
N ASP A 264 -13.63 0.97 9.31
CA ASP A 264 -13.73 1.68 8.04
C ASP A 264 -13.50 3.17 8.23
N VAL A 265 -14.03 3.73 9.29
CA VAL A 265 -13.82 5.14 9.65
C VAL A 265 -12.34 5.37 10.00
N LEU A 266 -11.72 4.50 10.80
CA LEU A 266 -10.29 4.56 11.11
C LEU A 266 -9.43 4.33 9.87
N SER A 267 -9.84 3.43 8.97
CA SER A 267 -9.15 3.17 7.71
C SER A 267 -9.30 4.35 6.74
N HIS A 268 -10.41 5.05 6.76
CA HIS A 268 -10.57 6.32 6.06
C HIS A 268 -9.60 7.39 6.59
N PHE A 269 -9.31 7.38 7.90
CA PHE A 269 -8.31 8.22 8.53
C PHE A 269 -6.87 7.81 8.21
N ALA A 270 -6.62 6.50 8.37
CA ALA A 270 -5.26 5.97 8.27
C ALA A 270 -4.83 5.76 6.82
N ASN A 271 -5.80 5.49 5.92
CA ASN A 271 -5.52 5.14 4.54
C ASN A 271 -6.62 5.63 3.60
N HIS A 272 -6.36 6.70 2.85
CA HIS A 272 -7.10 7.08 1.64
C HIS A 272 -7.30 5.89 0.67
N THR A 273 -6.51 4.85 0.82
CA THR A 273 -6.48 3.63 0.03
C THR A 273 -7.79 2.86 0.04
N TYR A 274 -8.41 2.68 1.21
CA TYR A 274 -9.68 1.95 1.32
C TYR A 274 -10.82 2.68 0.61
N VAL A 275 -10.84 4.00 0.74
CA VAL A 275 -11.86 4.85 0.09
C VAL A 275 -11.74 4.73 -1.42
N VAL A 276 -10.53 4.80 -1.97
CA VAL A 276 -10.33 4.67 -3.42
C VAL A 276 -10.66 3.26 -3.89
N ASP A 277 -10.29 2.22 -3.15
CA ASP A 277 -10.70 0.83 -3.46
C ASP A 277 -12.23 0.68 -3.50
N SER A 278 -12.91 1.24 -2.50
CA SER A 278 -14.38 1.24 -2.45
C SER A 278 -15.00 2.02 -3.62
N LYS A 279 -14.47 3.23 -3.94
CA LYS A 279 -14.92 4.02 -5.10
C LYS A 279 -14.77 3.24 -6.40
N ILE A 280 -13.61 2.57 -6.61
CA ILE A 280 -13.40 1.73 -7.81
C ILE A 280 -14.42 0.59 -7.88
N LYS A 281 -14.64 -0.12 -6.78
CA LYS A 281 -15.62 -1.22 -6.72
C LYS A 281 -17.04 -0.76 -7.04
N LYS A 282 -17.46 0.36 -6.44
CA LYS A 282 -18.82 0.91 -6.55
C LYS A 282 -19.05 1.73 -7.83
N ALA A 283 -18.02 2.08 -8.60
CA ALA A 283 -18.15 2.84 -9.84
C ALA A 283 -19.14 2.15 -10.79
N LYS A 284 -20.18 2.85 -11.21
CA LYS A 284 -21.22 2.35 -12.11
C LYS A 284 -21.02 2.79 -13.56
N ASN A 285 -20.20 3.80 -13.78
CA ASN A 285 -19.89 4.38 -15.07
C ASN A 285 -18.43 4.86 -15.16
N ILE A 286 -18.04 5.32 -16.32
CA ILE A 286 -16.67 5.78 -16.60
C ILE A 286 -16.31 7.02 -15.78
N SER A 287 -17.25 7.94 -15.55
CA SER A 287 -16.99 9.16 -14.77
C SER A 287 -16.64 8.85 -13.30
N ASP A 288 -17.39 7.92 -12.69
CA ASP A 288 -17.10 7.46 -11.32
C ASP A 288 -15.71 6.83 -11.23
N LEU A 289 -15.37 6.00 -12.23
CA LEU A 289 -14.08 5.30 -12.27
C LEU A 289 -12.92 6.28 -12.52
N LYS A 290 -13.10 7.28 -13.36
CA LYS A 290 -12.15 8.39 -13.58
C LYS A 290 -11.85 9.11 -12.28
N ALA A 291 -12.88 9.55 -11.57
CA ALA A 291 -12.73 10.24 -10.29
C ALA A 291 -11.92 9.41 -9.29
N ALA A 292 -12.24 8.11 -9.15
CA ALA A 292 -11.49 7.20 -8.29
C ALA A 292 -10.03 7.03 -8.73
N SER A 293 -9.77 6.97 -10.05
CA SER A 293 -8.41 6.85 -10.59
C SER A 293 -7.57 8.11 -10.37
N MET A 294 -8.18 9.30 -10.38
CA MET A 294 -7.46 10.56 -10.11
C MET A 294 -7.04 10.70 -8.64
N ASP A 295 -7.79 10.10 -7.71
CA ASP A 295 -7.45 10.11 -6.28
C ASP A 295 -6.17 9.33 -5.93
N LEU A 296 -5.67 8.47 -6.82
CA LEU A 296 -4.45 7.68 -6.58
C LEU A 296 -3.22 8.56 -6.33
N LEU A 297 -3.11 9.71 -7.00
CA LEU A 297 -1.99 10.63 -6.82
C LEU A 297 -1.94 11.18 -5.39
N ASN A 298 -3.10 11.46 -4.78
CA ASN A 298 -3.19 11.95 -3.42
C ASN A 298 -2.70 10.89 -2.42
N ILE A 299 -3.04 9.60 -2.67
CA ILE A 299 -2.52 8.49 -1.87
C ILE A 299 -0.99 8.42 -1.95
N ILE A 300 -0.42 8.51 -3.16
CA ILE A 300 1.02 8.46 -3.36
C ILE A 300 1.73 9.56 -2.56
N LYS A 301 1.26 10.81 -2.71
CA LYS A 301 1.80 11.97 -1.99
C LYS A 301 1.73 11.77 -0.48
N SER A 302 0.58 11.35 0.04
CA SER A 302 0.38 11.11 1.48
C SER A 302 1.32 10.04 2.02
N LEU A 303 1.48 8.91 1.31
CA LEU A 303 2.35 7.82 1.74
C LEU A 303 3.83 8.19 1.68
N GLN A 304 4.23 8.94 0.64
CA GLN A 304 5.62 9.42 0.49
C GLN A 304 6.00 10.40 1.61
N VAL A 305 5.12 11.36 1.94
CA VAL A 305 5.35 12.31 3.05
C VAL A 305 5.46 11.59 4.41
N LYS A 306 4.71 10.50 4.59
CA LYS A 306 4.77 9.66 5.80
C LYS A 306 6.00 8.73 5.85
N GLY A 307 6.89 8.79 4.87
CA GLY A 307 8.10 7.96 4.82
C GLY A 307 7.87 6.49 4.51
N VAL A 308 6.70 6.13 3.95
CA VAL A 308 6.43 4.74 3.56
C VAL A 308 7.38 4.32 2.44
N LYS A 309 8.02 3.16 2.60
CA LYS A 309 8.96 2.62 1.60
C LYS A 309 8.33 2.53 0.22
N VAL A 310 9.08 2.92 -0.80
CA VAL A 310 8.60 3.02 -2.18
C VAL A 310 8.07 1.69 -2.72
N ASN A 311 8.63 0.55 -2.32
CA ASN A 311 8.16 -0.76 -2.72
C ASN A 311 6.76 -1.10 -2.17
N HIS A 312 6.40 -0.61 -0.98
CA HIS A 312 5.04 -0.75 -0.44
C HIS A 312 4.06 0.16 -1.18
N ILE A 313 4.48 1.40 -1.49
CA ILE A 313 3.68 2.32 -2.29
C ILE A 313 3.40 1.71 -3.67
N SER A 314 4.43 1.20 -4.36
CA SER A 314 4.26 0.61 -5.70
C SER A 314 3.34 -0.62 -5.70
N ASN A 315 3.49 -1.51 -4.72
CA ASN A 315 2.60 -2.66 -4.56
C ASN A 315 1.14 -2.25 -4.38
N LEU A 316 0.91 -1.27 -3.51
CA LEU A 316 -0.43 -0.77 -3.22
C LEU A 316 -1.06 -0.11 -4.45
N ILE A 317 -0.34 0.81 -5.08
CA ILE A 317 -0.80 1.52 -6.28
C ILE A 317 -1.00 0.54 -7.44
N GLY A 318 -0.11 -0.43 -7.63
CA GLY A 318 -0.26 -1.47 -8.65
C GLY A 318 -1.53 -2.32 -8.46
N GLN A 319 -1.89 -2.66 -7.21
CA GLN A 319 -3.14 -3.35 -6.93
C GLN A 319 -4.37 -2.48 -7.25
N LEU A 320 -4.34 -1.20 -6.91
CA LEU A 320 -5.44 -0.27 -7.21
C LEU A 320 -5.55 -0.02 -8.72
N ASN A 321 -4.44 0.17 -9.43
CA ASN A 321 -4.42 0.26 -10.90
C ASN A 321 -5.01 -1.01 -11.54
N THR A 322 -4.62 -2.19 -11.07
CA THR A 322 -5.21 -3.47 -11.53
C THR A 322 -6.73 -3.46 -11.41
N LYS A 323 -7.28 -2.96 -10.29
CA LYS A 323 -8.74 -2.87 -10.10
C LYS A 323 -9.40 -1.84 -11.02
N VAL A 324 -8.72 -0.71 -11.30
CA VAL A 324 -9.18 0.28 -12.28
C VAL A 324 -9.28 -0.36 -13.66
N TYR A 325 -8.23 -1.06 -14.11
CA TYR A 325 -8.25 -1.78 -15.39
C TYR A 325 -9.34 -2.85 -15.46
N GLN A 326 -9.48 -3.66 -14.39
CA GLN A 326 -10.54 -4.67 -14.31
C GLN A 326 -11.94 -4.08 -14.43
N LYS A 327 -12.16 -2.95 -13.76
CA LYS A 327 -13.46 -2.27 -13.79
C LYS A 327 -13.72 -1.64 -15.13
N LEU A 328 -12.70 -1.00 -15.73
CA LEU A 328 -12.79 -0.40 -17.06
C LEU A 328 -13.11 -1.46 -18.12
N TYR A 329 -12.41 -2.59 -18.10
CA TYR A 329 -12.68 -3.73 -18.99
C TYR A 329 -14.13 -4.18 -18.91
N LYS A 330 -14.66 -4.32 -17.69
CA LYS A 330 -16.05 -4.73 -17.46
C LYS A 330 -17.09 -3.70 -17.90
N LEU A 331 -16.77 -2.41 -17.81
CA LEU A 331 -17.68 -1.33 -18.22
C LEU A 331 -17.72 -1.12 -19.73
N VAL A 332 -16.60 -1.42 -20.42
CA VAL A 332 -16.47 -1.16 -21.86
C VAL A 332 -16.86 -2.38 -22.70
N LEU A 333 -16.47 -3.60 -22.29
CA LEU A 333 -16.74 -4.78 -23.11
C LEU A 333 -18.11 -5.41 -22.80
N PRO A 334 -18.85 -5.86 -23.84
CA PRO A 334 -20.01 -6.73 -23.65
C PRO A 334 -19.65 -8.01 -22.88
N ILE A 335 -20.54 -8.45 -21.99
CA ILE A 335 -20.27 -9.57 -21.08
C ILE A 335 -20.01 -10.88 -21.83
N GLU A 336 -20.62 -11.03 -23.01
CA GLU A 336 -20.55 -12.21 -23.85
C GLU A 336 -19.14 -12.51 -24.34
N ILE A 337 -18.36 -11.45 -24.63
CA ILE A 337 -16.99 -11.56 -25.18
C ILE A 337 -15.89 -11.42 -24.13
N GLN A 338 -16.22 -11.03 -22.90
CA GLN A 338 -15.22 -10.81 -21.84
C GLN A 338 -14.41 -12.05 -21.50
N LYS A 339 -15.01 -13.23 -21.56
CA LYS A 339 -14.41 -14.53 -21.19
C LYS A 339 -13.55 -15.17 -22.30
N ASP A 340 -13.64 -14.66 -23.52
CA ASP A 340 -12.91 -15.21 -24.68
C ASP A 340 -11.61 -14.45 -24.98
N ALA A 341 -11.25 -13.51 -24.11
CA ALA A 341 -10.00 -12.75 -24.19
C ALA A 341 -9.39 -12.50 -22.81
N CYS A 342 -8.12 -12.17 -22.79
CA CYS A 342 -7.37 -11.77 -21.61
C CYS A 342 -6.73 -10.41 -21.86
N PHE A 343 -7.15 -9.39 -21.10
CA PHE A 343 -6.50 -8.09 -21.08
C PHE A 343 -5.29 -8.15 -20.17
N ILE A 344 -4.12 -7.79 -20.69
CA ILE A 344 -2.84 -7.85 -19.98
C ILE A 344 -2.19 -6.47 -19.92
N VAL A 345 -1.51 -6.19 -18.82
CA VAL A 345 -0.59 -5.05 -18.69
C VAL A 345 0.85 -5.56 -18.73
N MET A 346 1.77 -4.74 -19.18
CA MET A 346 3.16 -5.13 -19.45
C MET A 346 4.13 -4.11 -18.83
N GLY A 347 5.42 -4.23 -19.11
CA GLY A 347 6.41 -3.27 -18.66
C GLY A 347 6.40 -3.03 -17.15
N SER A 348 6.46 -1.78 -16.70
CA SER A 348 6.44 -1.42 -15.27
C SER A 348 5.10 -1.70 -14.60
N GLU A 349 3.98 -1.58 -15.33
CA GLU A 349 2.66 -1.95 -14.82
C GLU A 349 2.55 -3.46 -14.61
N GLY A 350 3.00 -4.26 -15.56
CA GLY A 350 3.00 -5.73 -15.46
C GLY A 350 3.87 -6.24 -14.30
N ARG A 351 4.87 -5.46 -13.87
CA ARG A 351 5.71 -5.76 -12.71
C ARG A 351 5.16 -5.18 -11.40
N ASN A 352 4.05 -4.46 -11.40
CA ASN A 352 3.53 -3.70 -10.24
C ASN A 352 4.55 -2.69 -9.68
N GLU A 353 5.35 -2.07 -10.54
CA GLU A 353 6.42 -1.13 -10.17
C GLU A 353 6.14 0.30 -10.63
N GLN A 354 5.07 0.54 -11.38
CA GLN A 354 4.66 1.88 -11.77
C GLN A 354 3.92 2.56 -10.61
N ILE A 355 4.47 3.67 -10.11
CA ILE A 355 3.85 4.46 -9.04
C ILE A 355 3.09 5.64 -9.65
N ILE A 356 3.80 6.47 -10.41
CA ILE A 356 3.22 7.59 -11.14
C ILE A 356 2.80 7.12 -12.55
N LYS A 357 1.69 7.62 -13.06
CA LYS A 357 1.19 7.34 -14.41
C LYS A 357 2.09 8.00 -15.44
N THR A 358 3.12 7.30 -15.92
CA THR A 358 4.12 7.81 -16.88
C THR A 358 3.90 7.33 -18.30
N ASP A 359 3.31 6.16 -18.44
CA ASP A 359 3.01 5.49 -19.70
C ASP A 359 1.94 4.42 -19.48
N GLN A 360 1.56 3.72 -20.53
CA GLN A 360 0.68 2.56 -20.45
C GLN A 360 1.15 1.51 -21.45
N ASP A 361 1.51 0.33 -20.95
CA ASP A 361 1.90 -0.82 -21.77
C ASP A 361 0.86 -1.93 -21.58
N ASN A 362 0.05 -2.19 -22.60
CA ASN A 362 -1.03 -3.17 -22.51
C ASN A 362 -1.27 -3.92 -23.82
N ALA A 363 -1.91 -5.09 -23.70
CA ALA A 363 -2.21 -5.94 -24.83
C ALA A 363 -3.45 -6.81 -24.59
N LEU A 364 -3.96 -7.44 -25.64
CA LEU A 364 -5.08 -8.38 -25.57
C LEU A 364 -4.66 -9.72 -26.17
N VAL A 365 -4.88 -10.78 -25.41
CA VAL A 365 -4.76 -12.16 -25.89
C VAL A 365 -6.17 -12.69 -26.13
N VAL A 366 -6.49 -13.09 -27.35
CA VAL A 366 -7.81 -13.59 -27.74
C VAL A 366 -7.74 -15.10 -27.94
N LYS A 367 -8.77 -15.81 -27.57
CA LYS A 367 -8.90 -17.26 -27.79
C LYS A 367 -8.87 -17.58 -29.28
N ASP A 368 -8.25 -18.71 -29.63
CA ASP A 368 -8.21 -19.15 -31.02
C ASP A 368 -9.61 -19.45 -31.57
N GLY A 369 -9.82 -19.14 -32.85
CA GLY A 369 -11.11 -19.26 -33.54
C GLY A 369 -12.05 -18.06 -33.37
N ILE A 370 -11.64 -17.07 -32.58
CA ILE A 370 -12.40 -15.81 -32.39
C ILE A 370 -11.77 -14.72 -33.27
N ASP A 371 -12.61 -13.93 -33.95
CA ASP A 371 -12.14 -12.79 -34.72
C ASP A 371 -11.64 -11.67 -33.80
N VAL A 372 -10.38 -11.32 -33.91
CA VAL A 372 -9.73 -10.27 -33.12
C VAL A 372 -10.34 -8.88 -33.42
N GLU A 373 -10.81 -8.66 -34.64
CA GLU A 373 -11.32 -7.35 -35.07
C GLU A 373 -12.57 -6.94 -34.32
N GLN A 374 -13.35 -7.90 -33.79
CA GLN A 374 -14.51 -7.57 -32.95
C GLN A 374 -14.16 -6.83 -31.65
N TYR A 375 -12.92 -6.98 -31.15
CA TYR A 375 -12.45 -6.30 -29.95
C TYR A 375 -11.93 -4.88 -30.22
N ARG A 376 -11.51 -4.58 -31.44
CA ARG A 376 -10.85 -3.33 -31.81
C ARG A 376 -11.58 -2.06 -31.34
N PRO A 377 -12.90 -1.91 -31.56
CA PRO A 377 -13.61 -0.71 -31.09
C PRO A 377 -13.52 -0.53 -29.57
N TYR A 378 -13.68 -1.62 -28.84
CA TYR A 378 -13.64 -1.60 -27.38
C TYR A 378 -12.23 -1.30 -26.85
N MET A 379 -11.20 -1.85 -27.50
CA MET A 379 -9.81 -1.60 -27.10
C MET A 379 -9.41 -0.15 -27.35
N ASN A 380 -9.82 0.45 -28.46
CA ASN A 380 -9.63 1.87 -28.70
C ASN A 380 -10.32 2.72 -27.62
N THR A 381 -11.56 2.39 -27.26
CA THR A 381 -12.30 3.06 -26.20
C THR A 381 -11.60 2.93 -24.84
N ILE A 382 -11.04 1.75 -24.51
CA ILE A 382 -10.26 1.57 -23.26
C ILE A 382 -9.04 2.51 -23.26
N ILE A 383 -8.29 2.59 -24.36
CA ILE A 383 -7.12 3.47 -24.45
C ILE A 383 -7.51 4.94 -24.28
N GLU A 384 -8.59 5.38 -24.93
CA GLU A 384 -9.10 6.76 -24.80
C GLU A 384 -9.47 7.07 -23.34
N HIS A 385 -10.15 6.15 -22.65
CA HIS A 385 -10.48 6.34 -21.25
C HIS A 385 -9.24 6.33 -20.34
N LEU A 386 -8.26 5.46 -20.60
CA LEU A 386 -7.01 5.47 -19.82
C LEU A 386 -6.26 6.79 -19.98
N ILE A 387 -6.23 7.35 -21.20
CA ILE A 387 -5.65 8.68 -21.43
C ILE A 387 -6.42 9.75 -20.64
N ASP A 388 -7.74 9.70 -20.69
CA ASP A 388 -8.60 10.61 -19.91
C ASP A 388 -8.43 10.43 -18.38
N PHE A 389 -8.04 9.24 -17.90
CA PHE A 389 -7.70 8.97 -16.51
C PHE A 389 -6.27 9.39 -16.14
N GLY A 390 -5.53 9.98 -17.08
CA GLY A 390 -4.18 10.50 -16.87
C GLY A 390 -3.05 9.49 -17.10
N TYR A 391 -3.29 8.38 -17.83
CA TYR A 391 -2.24 7.48 -18.31
C TYR A 391 -1.81 7.94 -19.72
N PRO A 392 -0.61 8.52 -19.91
CA PRO A 392 -0.16 8.98 -21.21
C PRO A 392 -0.04 7.83 -22.22
N ARG A 393 -0.07 8.17 -23.50
CA ARG A 393 0.23 7.19 -24.56
C ARG A 393 1.66 6.70 -24.45
N CYS A 394 1.86 5.39 -24.64
CA CYS A 394 3.21 4.84 -24.77
C CYS A 394 3.85 5.32 -26.07
N GLU A 395 5.02 5.96 -25.99
CA GLU A 395 5.79 6.43 -27.15
C GLU A 395 6.17 5.25 -28.07
N GLY A 396 6.45 4.07 -27.50
CA GLY A 396 6.72 2.85 -28.23
C GLY A 396 5.48 2.21 -28.88
N ASN A 397 4.29 2.82 -28.73
CA ASN A 397 3.02 2.30 -29.22
C ASN A 397 2.72 0.85 -28.76
N ILE A 398 3.12 0.53 -27.51
CA ILE A 398 2.90 -0.78 -26.88
C ILE A 398 1.54 -0.77 -26.20
N MET A 399 0.50 -0.65 -26.99
CA MET A 399 -0.88 -0.51 -26.55
C MET A 399 -1.80 -1.43 -27.33
N VAL A 400 -2.86 -1.87 -26.69
CA VAL A 400 -3.85 -2.77 -27.30
C VAL A 400 -4.58 -2.17 -28.50
N SER A 401 -4.56 -0.84 -28.68
CA SER A 401 -5.04 -0.19 -29.90
C SER A 401 -4.14 -0.45 -31.12
N ASN A 402 -2.89 -0.85 -30.91
CA ASN A 402 -2.01 -1.32 -31.96
C ASN A 402 -2.31 -2.80 -32.27
N PRO A 403 -2.63 -3.15 -33.53
CA PRO A 403 -2.92 -4.54 -33.92
C PRO A 403 -1.82 -5.54 -33.54
N PHE A 404 -0.58 -5.07 -33.46
CA PHE A 404 0.56 -5.91 -33.06
C PHE A 404 0.39 -6.49 -31.63
N TRP A 405 -0.27 -5.75 -30.73
CA TRP A 405 -0.50 -6.14 -29.34
C TRP A 405 -1.93 -6.66 -29.09
N CYS A 406 -2.69 -6.96 -30.16
CA CYS A 406 -4.02 -7.55 -30.06
C CYS A 406 -4.09 -8.77 -30.98
N LYS A 407 -3.88 -9.99 -30.44
CA LYS A 407 -3.70 -11.22 -31.21
C LYS A 407 -4.35 -12.43 -30.56
N THR A 408 -4.59 -13.46 -31.35
CA THR A 408 -4.99 -14.78 -30.82
C THR A 408 -3.81 -15.48 -30.14
N VAL A 409 -4.11 -16.52 -29.34
CA VAL A 409 -3.09 -17.36 -28.68
C VAL A 409 -2.11 -17.92 -29.69
N SER A 410 -2.60 -18.50 -30.80
CA SER A 410 -1.75 -19.07 -31.85
C SER A 410 -0.85 -18.03 -32.53
N ALA A 411 -1.38 -16.83 -32.77
CA ALA A 411 -0.63 -15.72 -33.33
C ALA A 411 0.47 -15.23 -32.37
N TYR A 412 0.19 -15.12 -31.06
CA TYR A 412 1.23 -14.82 -30.07
C TYR A 412 2.29 -15.91 -29.95
N LYS A 413 1.90 -17.20 -30.04
CA LYS A 413 2.88 -18.29 -30.08
C LYS A 413 3.80 -18.19 -31.26
N SER A 414 3.30 -17.81 -32.44
CA SER A 414 4.12 -17.57 -33.64
C SER A 414 5.03 -16.35 -33.47
N GLU A 415 4.53 -15.26 -32.87
CA GLU A 415 5.34 -14.08 -32.59
C GLU A 415 6.47 -14.36 -31.59
N THR A 416 6.20 -15.06 -30.50
CA THR A 416 7.23 -15.43 -29.52
C THR A 416 8.28 -16.35 -30.12
N ALA A 417 7.90 -17.25 -31.04
CA ALA A 417 8.85 -18.06 -31.81
C ALA A 417 9.74 -17.18 -32.70
N ARG A 418 9.15 -16.23 -33.44
CA ARG A 418 9.88 -15.29 -34.29
C ARG A 418 10.87 -14.44 -33.47
N TRP A 419 10.48 -13.93 -32.30
CA TRP A 419 11.38 -13.15 -31.43
C TRP A 419 12.62 -13.95 -30.99
N ILE A 420 12.47 -15.28 -30.83
CA ILE A 420 13.56 -16.16 -30.40
C ILE A 420 14.43 -16.61 -31.60
N GLU A 421 13.81 -16.89 -32.73
CA GLU A 421 14.48 -17.48 -33.92
C GLU A 421 15.15 -16.43 -34.79
N ALA A 422 14.60 -15.21 -34.85
CA ALA A 422 15.17 -14.10 -35.60
C ALA A 422 15.52 -12.93 -34.64
N PRO A 423 16.52 -13.10 -33.76
CA PRO A 423 16.83 -12.17 -32.73
C PRO A 423 17.43 -10.87 -33.28
N ASP A 424 16.70 -9.78 -33.09
CA ASP A 424 17.17 -8.40 -33.30
C ASP A 424 16.82 -7.55 -32.06
N MET A 425 17.27 -6.30 -32.08
CA MET A 425 17.07 -5.41 -30.92
C MET A 425 15.59 -5.21 -30.58
N GLN A 426 14.71 -5.10 -31.58
CA GLN A 426 13.28 -4.93 -31.39
C GLN A 426 12.64 -6.19 -30.81
N ASN A 427 12.98 -7.35 -31.35
CA ASN A 427 12.46 -8.63 -30.87
C ASN A 427 12.88 -8.93 -29.43
N TYR A 428 14.12 -8.57 -29.03
CA TYR A 428 14.53 -8.66 -27.62
C TYR A 428 13.70 -7.74 -26.72
N MET A 429 13.41 -6.53 -27.18
CA MET A 429 12.61 -5.57 -26.42
C MET A 429 11.16 -6.03 -26.30
N ASP A 430 10.55 -6.48 -27.39
CA ASP A 430 9.18 -6.99 -27.42
C ASP A 430 9.03 -8.20 -26.48
N LEU A 431 9.99 -9.13 -26.53
CA LEU A 431 10.02 -10.28 -25.62
C LEU A 431 10.17 -9.84 -24.16
N ALA A 432 11.06 -8.89 -23.87
CA ALA A 432 11.28 -8.38 -22.51
C ALA A 432 10.02 -7.76 -21.94
N ILE A 433 9.30 -6.98 -22.73
CA ILE A 433 8.04 -6.34 -22.35
C ILE A 433 6.96 -7.40 -22.17
N PHE A 434 6.82 -8.33 -23.11
CA PHE A 434 5.83 -9.41 -23.05
C PHE A 434 6.07 -10.37 -21.87
N PHE A 435 7.33 -10.69 -21.55
CA PHE A 435 7.65 -11.56 -20.41
C PHE A 435 7.19 -10.98 -19.07
N ASP A 436 7.19 -9.67 -18.92
CA ASP A 436 6.69 -8.97 -17.73
C ASP A 436 5.16 -8.83 -17.71
N SER A 437 4.44 -9.43 -18.67
CA SER A 437 2.99 -9.32 -18.75
C SER A 437 2.28 -9.91 -17.53
N PHE A 438 1.19 -9.25 -17.13
CA PHE A 438 0.32 -9.66 -16.04
C PHE A 438 -1.14 -9.61 -16.50
N ALA A 439 -1.89 -10.69 -16.23
CA ALA A 439 -3.30 -10.78 -16.61
C ALA A 439 -4.16 -9.95 -15.64
N VAL A 440 -4.82 -8.92 -16.18
CA VAL A 440 -5.65 -8.01 -15.40
C VAL A 440 -7.12 -8.41 -15.43
N ALA A 441 -7.68 -8.70 -16.61
CA ALA A 441 -9.09 -9.04 -16.77
C ALA A 441 -9.29 -10.11 -17.85
N GLY A 442 -10.45 -10.77 -17.83
CA GLY A 442 -10.78 -11.85 -18.76
C GLY A 442 -10.21 -13.21 -18.33
N ASP A 443 -9.95 -14.08 -19.29
CA ASP A 443 -9.46 -15.44 -19.08
C ASP A 443 -7.93 -15.47 -18.89
N LYS A 444 -7.49 -15.56 -17.64
CA LYS A 444 -6.06 -15.59 -17.27
C LYS A 444 -5.30 -16.80 -17.81
N ASP A 445 -5.98 -17.91 -18.09
CA ASP A 445 -5.34 -19.14 -18.53
C ASP A 445 -4.75 -18.97 -19.94
N LEU A 446 -5.28 -18.05 -20.76
CA LEU A 446 -4.72 -17.71 -22.05
C LEU A 446 -3.28 -17.19 -21.93
N LEU A 447 -3.00 -16.31 -20.95
CA LEU A 447 -1.63 -15.81 -20.70
C LEU A 447 -0.74 -16.87 -20.08
N ILE A 448 -1.26 -17.68 -19.15
CA ILE A 448 -0.50 -18.77 -18.51
C ILE A 448 0.02 -19.74 -19.58
N ASN A 449 -0.87 -20.16 -20.50
CA ASN A 449 -0.52 -21.06 -21.61
C ASN A 449 0.56 -20.46 -22.54
N LEU A 450 0.50 -19.15 -22.79
CA LEU A 450 1.51 -18.47 -23.59
C LEU A 450 2.88 -18.40 -22.89
N LYS A 451 2.90 -18.16 -21.59
CA LYS A 451 4.15 -18.15 -20.80
C LYS A 451 4.79 -19.54 -20.72
N ASP A 452 3.98 -20.59 -20.61
CA ASP A 452 4.47 -21.97 -20.62
C ASP A 452 5.07 -22.34 -21.97
N ASP A 453 4.43 -21.98 -23.06
CA ASP A 453 4.94 -22.15 -24.41
C ASP A 453 6.27 -21.40 -24.62
N LEU A 454 6.36 -20.15 -24.12
CA LEU A 454 7.60 -19.37 -24.17
C LEU A 454 8.76 -20.06 -23.42
N PHE A 455 8.51 -20.56 -22.20
CA PHE A 455 9.55 -21.28 -21.44
C PHE A 455 10.01 -22.57 -22.12
N ASN A 456 9.11 -23.25 -22.84
CA ASN A 456 9.47 -24.45 -23.60
C ASN A 456 10.36 -24.10 -24.81
N LYS A 457 10.06 -23.01 -25.52
CA LYS A 457 10.83 -22.53 -26.68
C LYS A 457 12.23 -22.05 -26.32
N LEU A 458 12.42 -21.56 -25.08
CA LEU A 458 13.71 -21.06 -24.57
C LEU A 458 14.62 -22.17 -24.02
N HIS A 459 14.17 -23.42 -24.01
CA HIS A 459 15.02 -24.54 -23.59
C HIS A 459 16.25 -24.65 -24.51
N ASP A 460 17.45 -24.75 -23.92
CA ASP A 460 18.74 -24.86 -24.61
C ASP A 460 19.08 -23.70 -25.57
N LYS A 461 18.55 -22.49 -25.34
CA LYS A 461 18.82 -21.30 -26.16
C LYS A 461 19.85 -20.36 -25.50
N ASP A 462 21.01 -20.89 -25.08
CA ASP A 462 22.03 -20.13 -24.34
C ASP A 462 22.53 -18.89 -25.09
N VAL A 463 22.72 -19.00 -26.42
CA VAL A 463 23.17 -17.88 -27.27
C VAL A 463 22.12 -16.77 -27.28
N PHE A 464 20.85 -17.12 -27.44
CA PHE A 464 19.74 -16.15 -27.34
C PHE A 464 19.74 -15.48 -25.99
N MET A 465 19.86 -16.24 -24.88
CA MET A 465 19.88 -15.73 -23.52
C MET A 465 21.04 -14.76 -23.27
N ALA A 466 22.22 -15.02 -23.89
CA ALA A 466 23.35 -14.12 -23.76
C ALA A 466 23.10 -12.75 -24.45
N TYR A 467 22.55 -12.77 -25.68
CA TYR A 467 22.14 -11.52 -26.35
C TYR A 467 21.00 -10.80 -25.62
N PHE A 468 20.00 -11.52 -25.11
CA PHE A 468 18.91 -10.94 -24.33
C PHE A 468 19.44 -10.27 -23.05
N ALA A 469 20.38 -10.91 -22.35
CA ALA A 469 21.01 -10.37 -21.16
C ALA A 469 21.94 -9.19 -21.45
N LYS A 470 22.51 -9.08 -22.67
CA LYS A 470 23.42 -8.00 -23.10
C LYS A 470 22.76 -6.62 -22.95
N ALA A 471 21.43 -6.54 -23.07
CA ALA A 471 20.69 -5.29 -22.84
C ALA A 471 20.91 -4.71 -21.44
N THR A 472 21.27 -5.51 -20.42
CA THR A 472 21.64 -5.04 -19.08
C THR A 472 22.82 -4.07 -19.11
N LEU A 473 23.69 -4.18 -20.09
CA LEU A 473 24.92 -3.39 -20.22
C LEU A 473 24.75 -2.14 -21.12
N THR A 474 23.56 -1.93 -21.69
CA THR A 474 23.32 -0.89 -22.72
C THR A 474 23.53 0.53 -22.19
N PHE A 475 23.12 0.80 -20.96
CA PHE A 475 23.22 2.14 -20.39
C PHE A 475 24.38 2.21 -19.39
N ASP A 476 25.07 3.35 -19.41
CA ASP A 476 26.16 3.60 -18.45
C ASP A 476 25.60 3.88 -17.06
N THR A 477 26.24 3.27 -16.06
CA THR A 477 26.03 3.57 -14.64
C THR A 477 27.28 4.32 -14.15
N PRO A 478 27.16 5.53 -13.56
CA PRO A 478 28.33 6.29 -13.11
C PRO A 478 29.22 5.52 -12.14
N ASN A 479 30.54 5.48 -12.42
CA ASN A 479 31.52 4.68 -11.66
C ASN A 479 32.24 5.46 -10.54
N THR A 480 32.34 6.79 -10.63
CA THR A 480 33.13 7.62 -9.69
C THR A 480 32.49 8.98 -9.42
N ILE A 481 32.81 9.53 -8.25
CA ILE A 481 32.42 10.88 -7.80
C ILE A 481 32.85 11.97 -8.79
N ALA A 482 34.02 11.83 -9.42
CA ALA A 482 34.55 12.83 -10.36
C ALA A 482 33.69 12.92 -11.64
N ASN A 483 33.20 11.79 -12.15
CA ASN A 483 32.25 11.77 -13.29
C ASN A 483 30.86 12.28 -12.89
N PHE A 484 30.51 12.20 -11.60
CA PHE A 484 29.25 12.65 -11.03
C PHE A 484 29.17 14.20 -10.95
N MET A 485 30.30 14.87 -10.77
CA MET A 485 30.34 16.32 -10.55
C MET A 485 30.78 17.16 -11.78
N THR A 486 31.28 16.53 -12.85
CA THR A 486 31.96 17.28 -13.92
C THR A 486 31.28 17.27 -15.29
N LYS A 487 30.28 16.44 -15.58
CA LYS A 487 29.74 16.35 -16.94
C LYS A 487 28.23 16.58 -17.11
N THR A 488 27.39 16.22 -16.15
CA THR A 488 25.94 16.52 -16.22
C THR A 488 25.39 16.62 -14.81
N HIS A 489 24.67 17.69 -14.52
CA HIS A 489 23.98 17.85 -13.23
C HIS A 489 22.77 16.90 -13.12
N ASN A 490 22.21 16.47 -14.26
CA ASN A 490 21.05 15.60 -14.34
C ASN A 490 21.43 14.17 -14.73
N ILE A 491 20.88 13.19 -14.03
CA ILE A 491 21.05 11.77 -14.31
C ILE A 491 19.70 11.14 -14.55
N ASP A 492 19.52 10.50 -15.71
CA ASP A 492 18.37 9.60 -15.96
C ASP A 492 18.55 8.34 -15.10
N ILE A 493 17.95 8.35 -13.91
CA ILE A 493 18.09 7.27 -12.94
C ILE A 493 17.42 5.98 -13.39
N LYS A 494 16.39 6.08 -14.27
CA LYS A 494 15.74 4.91 -14.88
C LYS A 494 16.75 4.15 -15.74
N LYS A 495 17.50 4.85 -16.58
CA LYS A 495 18.53 4.25 -17.44
C LYS A 495 19.78 3.84 -16.66
N ALA A 496 20.24 4.69 -15.76
CA ALA A 496 21.49 4.47 -15.05
C ALA A 496 21.45 3.34 -14.00
N ALA A 497 20.29 3.07 -13.40
CA ALA A 497 20.18 2.11 -12.30
C ALA A 497 18.98 1.18 -12.37
N VAL A 498 17.76 1.70 -12.57
CA VAL A 498 16.55 0.86 -12.54
C VAL A 498 16.56 -0.17 -13.66
N PHE A 499 16.85 0.27 -14.90
CA PHE A 499 16.85 -0.61 -16.07
C PHE A 499 17.88 -1.74 -15.97
N PRO A 500 19.16 -1.51 -15.61
CA PRO A 500 20.13 -2.60 -15.43
C PRO A 500 19.69 -3.65 -14.40
N ILE A 501 19.13 -3.23 -13.26
CA ILE A 501 18.62 -4.18 -12.26
C ILE A 501 17.46 -4.98 -12.84
N VAL A 502 16.44 -4.31 -13.38
CA VAL A 502 15.24 -4.97 -13.95
C VAL A 502 15.61 -5.93 -15.06
N GLN A 503 16.45 -5.51 -16.02
CA GLN A 503 16.83 -6.33 -17.17
C GLN A 503 17.69 -7.53 -16.78
N GLY A 504 18.66 -7.34 -15.88
CA GLY A 504 19.49 -8.44 -15.41
C GLY A 504 18.69 -9.48 -14.60
N ILE A 505 17.82 -9.03 -13.69
CA ILE A 505 16.92 -9.90 -12.92
C ILE A 505 15.92 -10.59 -13.86
N ARG A 506 15.37 -9.89 -14.86
CA ARG A 506 14.49 -10.47 -15.89
C ARG A 506 15.20 -11.59 -16.65
N SER A 507 16.46 -11.37 -17.05
CA SER A 507 17.24 -12.37 -17.77
C SER A 507 17.48 -13.63 -16.94
N LEU A 508 17.83 -13.48 -15.66
CA LEU A 508 17.96 -14.59 -14.72
C LEU A 508 16.62 -15.31 -14.52
N ALA A 509 15.53 -14.55 -14.33
CA ALA A 509 14.19 -15.10 -14.13
C ALA A 509 13.69 -15.89 -15.36
N LEU A 510 13.98 -15.38 -16.56
CA LEU A 510 13.63 -16.06 -17.81
C LEU A 510 14.38 -17.39 -17.94
N ARG A 511 15.69 -17.42 -17.67
CA ARG A 511 16.51 -18.63 -17.64
C ARG A 511 16.01 -19.65 -16.62
N GLU A 512 15.67 -19.19 -15.43
CA GLU A 512 15.19 -20.03 -14.31
C GLU A 512 13.70 -20.37 -14.39
N LYS A 513 13.00 -19.98 -15.46
CA LYS A 513 11.57 -20.22 -15.71
C LYS A 513 10.68 -19.68 -14.57
N ILE A 514 11.02 -18.51 -14.01
CA ILE A 514 10.29 -17.85 -12.94
C ILE A 514 9.14 -17.05 -13.54
N ARG A 515 7.89 -17.41 -13.20
CA ARG A 515 6.67 -16.76 -13.70
C ARG A 515 6.35 -15.42 -13.01
N GLU A 516 6.91 -15.19 -11.82
CA GLU A 516 6.73 -13.92 -11.11
C GLU A 516 7.21 -12.75 -11.97
N THR A 517 6.49 -11.62 -11.93
CA THR A 517 6.81 -10.45 -12.73
C THR A 517 7.56 -9.37 -11.93
N THR A 518 7.24 -9.20 -10.65
CA THR A 518 7.82 -8.16 -9.78
C THR A 518 9.31 -8.39 -9.55
N THR A 519 10.14 -7.38 -9.80
CA THR A 519 11.61 -7.48 -9.68
C THR A 519 12.06 -7.93 -8.30
N LEU A 520 11.52 -7.35 -7.24
CA LEU A 520 11.90 -7.71 -5.86
C LEU A 520 11.54 -9.16 -5.50
N LYS A 521 10.40 -9.65 -5.95
CA LYS A 521 10.02 -11.05 -5.73
C LYS A 521 10.88 -12.00 -6.56
N ARG A 522 11.22 -11.63 -7.81
CA ARG A 522 12.18 -12.38 -8.63
C ARG A 522 13.53 -12.50 -7.94
N ILE A 523 14.06 -11.41 -7.33
CA ILE A 523 15.31 -11.44 -6.57
C ILE A 523 15.23 -12.46 -5.43
N LYS A 524 14.15 -12.47 -4.65
CA LYS A 524 13.95 -13.43 -3.55
C LYS A 524 13.89 -14.89 -4.03
N ILE A 525 13.14 -15.15 -5.10
CA ILE A 525 13.06 -16.49 -5.69
C ILE A 525 14.44 -16.94 -6.22
N LEU A 526 15.22 -16.03 -6.84
CA LEU A 526 16.56 -16.32 -7.31
C LEU A 526 17.54 -16.59 -6.16
N GLU A 527 17.38 -15.92 -5.01
CA GLU A 527 18.10 -16.23 -3.77
C GLU A 527 17.75 -17.62 -3.25
N GLU A 528 16.47 -17.96 -3.14
CA GLU A 528 15.98 -19.27 -2.70
C GLU A 528 16.50 -20.40 -3.61
N LYS A 529 16.56 -20.15 -4.92
CA LYS A 529 17.16 -21.05 -5.91
C LYS A 529 18.70 -21.08 -5.91
N LYS A 530 19.35 -20.28 -5.04
CA LYS A 530 20.82 -20.15 -4.95
C LYS A 530 21.49 -19.65 -6.24
N VAL A 531 20.75 -18.96 -7.11
CA VAL A 531 21.27 -18.27 -8.29
C VAL A 531 21.93 -16.95 -7.89
N LEU A 532 21.37 -16.27 -6.89
CA LEU A 532 21.94 -15.10 -6.23
C LEU A 532 22.36 -15.45 -4.80
N GLU A 533 23.52 -14.98 -4.40
CA GLU A 533 23.96 -15.03 -3.00
C GLU A 533 23.10 -14.12 -2.15
N LYS A 534 22.84 -14.51 -0.90
CA LYS A 534 21.96 -13.77 0.04
C LYS A 534 22.41 -12.31 0.23
N SER A 535 23.73 -12.06 0.35
CA SER A 535 24.26 -10.70 0.47
C SER A 535 23.96 -9.86 -0.76
N LYS A 536 24.21 -10.40 -1.96
CA LYS A 536 23.94 -9.71 -3.24
C LYS A 536 22.46 -9.45 -3.46
N ALA A 537 21.61 -10.40 -3.08
CA ALA A 537 20.15 -10.23 -3.15
C ALA A 537 19.69 -9.07 -2.25
N ALA A 538 20.19 -9.01 -1.01
CA ALA A 538 19.88 -7.93 -0.08
C ALA A 538 20.38 -6.57 -0.60
N GLU A 539 21.62 -6.48 -1.08
CA GLU A 539 22.18 -5.25 -1.66
C GLU A 539 21.38 -4.75 -2.86
N LEU A 540 20.96 -5.66 -3.77
CA LEU A 540 20.14 -5.31 -4.94
C LEU A 540 18.75 -4.80 -4.54
N ILE A 541 18.12 -5.41 -3.53
CA ILE A 541 16.83 -4.97 -3.01
C ILE A 541 16.97 -3.54 -2.47
N GLU A 542 18.00 -3.28 -1.67
CA GLU A 542 18.23 -1.96 -1.08
C GLU A 542 18.56 -0.92 -2.15
N ALA A 543 19.46 -1.21 -3.08
CA ALA A 543 19.77 -0.31 -4.19
C ALA A 543 18.54 0.01 -5.02
N PHE A 544 17.70 -0.98 -5.33
CA PHE A 544 16.46 -0.80 -6.09
C PHE A 544 15.46 0.09 -5.35
N ASP A 545 15.35 -0.06 -4.03
CA ASP A 545 14.47 0.75 -3.17
C ASP A 545 14.96 2.22 -3.11
N VAL A 546 16.26 2.44 -2.90
CA VAL A 546 16.87 3.78 -2.88
C VAL A 546 16.66 4.52 -4.20
N VAL A 547 16.99 3.88 -5.34
CA VAL A 547 16.89 4.57 -6.65
C VAL A 547 15.45 4.89 -7.02
N ASN A 548 14.49 4.02 -6.68
CA ASN A 548 13.08 4.29 -6.92
C ASN A 548 12.51 5.33 -5.94
N THR A 549 13.03 5.43 -4.71
CA THR A 549 12.65 6.47 -3.74
C THR A 549 13.07 7.85 -4.25
N LEU A 550 14.31 7.98 -4.73
CA LEU A 550 14.81 9.24 -5.29
C LEU A 550 14.07 9.62 -6.58
N ARG A 551 13.77 8.61 -7.43
CA ARG A 551 12.96 8.81 -8.64
C ARG A 551 11.57 9.31 -8.32
N LEU A 552 10.87 8.69 -7.36
CA LEU A 552 9.52 9.10 -6.96
C LEU A 552 9.53 10.52 -6.41
N LYS A 553 10.51 10.86 -5.56
CA LYS A 553 10.66 12.22 -5.03
C LYS A 553 10.79 13.24 -6.15
N ALA A 554 11.70 13.04 -7.11
CA ALA A 554 11.88 13.95 -8.25
C ALA A 554 10.61 14.08 -9.10
N GLN A 555 9.91 12.98 -9.37
CA GLN A 555 8.64 12.99 -10.11
C GLN A 555 7.52 13.75 -9.38
N LEU A 556 7.45 13.66 -8.05
CA LEU A 556 6.48 14.43 -7.27
C LEU A 556 6.82 15.92 -7.23
N ASP A 557 8.10 16.27 -7.19
CA ASP A 557 8.59 17.65 -7.29
C ASP A 557 8.24 18.23 -8.67
N ASP A 558 8.44 17.49 -9.78
CA ASP A 558 8.03 17.90 -11.13
C ASP A 558 6.51 18.17 -11.21
N ILE A 559 5.69 17.28 -10.61
CA ILE A 559 4.23 17.46 -10.56
C ILE A 559 3.85 18.72 -9.77
N GLN A 560 4.52 18.98 -8.65
CA GLN A 560 4.26 20.17 -7.82
C GLN A 560 4.63 21.46 -8.56
N ASP A 561 5.73 21.43 -9.30
CA ASP A 561 6.21 22.56 -10.11
C ASP A 561 5.45 22.73 -11.45
N GLY A 562 4.52 21.83 -11.79
CA GLY A 562 3.79 21.82 -13.05
C GLY A 562 4.68 21.50 -14.27
N LYS A 563 5.80 20.83 -14.06
CA LYS A 563 6.72 20.38 -15.10
C LYS A 563 6.29 19.04 -15.69
N GLU A 564 6.82 18.72 -16.86
CA GLU A 564 6.68 17.39 -17.45
C GLU A 564 7.44 16.35 -16.62
N ILE A 565 6.74 15.26 -16.27
CA ILE A 565 7.30 14.18 -15.45
C ILE A 565 8.39 13.46 -16.24
N ASN A 566 9.59 13.38 -15.68
CA ASN A 566 10.70 12.69 -16.30
C ASN A 566 11.41 11.75 -15.31
N ASN A 567 12.55 11.14 -15.71
CA ASN A 567 13.35 10.26 -14.87
C ASN A 567 14.71 10.87 -14.49
N GLU A 568 14.86 12.17 -14.71
CA GLU A 568 16.10 12.88 -14.40
C GLU A 568 16.12 13.34 -12.94
N ILE A 569 17.26 13.18 -12.32
CA ILE A 569 17.52 13.67 -10.96
C ILE A 569 18.65 14.69 -11.05
N ASP A 570 18.38 15.90 -10.56
CA ASP A 570 19.43 16.88 -10.32
C ASP A 570 20.22 16.49 -9.07
N THR A 571 21.46 16.06 -9.26
CA THR A 571 22.33 15.60 -8.17
C THR A 571 22.73 16.70 -7.19
N HIS A 572 22.61 17.98 -7.57
CA HIS A 572 22.88 19.12 -6.69
C HIS A 572 21.73 19.39 -5.71
N SER A 573 20.49 19.05 -6.10
CA SER A 573 19.32 19.19 -5.24
C SER A 573 19.28 18.14 -4.11
N LEU A 574 20.03 17.03 -4.27
CA LEU A 574 20.07 15.95 -3.27
C LEU A 574 20.82 16.35 -2.01
N GLY A 575 20.32 15.95 -0.86
CA GLY A 575 21.04 16.03 0.41
C GLY A 575 22.33 15.16 0.42
N LYS A 576 23.23 15.39 1.38
CA LYS A 576 24.49 14.63 1.47
C LYS A 576 24.22 13.11 1.58
N ILE A 577 23.29 12.71 2.43
CA ILE A 577 22.92 11.30 2.66
C ILE A 577 22.35 10.69 1.38
N GLU A 578 21.45 11.40 0.70
CA GLU A 578 20.84 10.93 -0.55
C GLU A 578 21.90 10.72 -1.65
N ARG A 579 22.87 11.62 -1.75
CA ARG A 579 24.00 11.46 -2.69
C ARG A 579 24.87 10.26 -2.37
N ASP A 580 25.16 10.02 -1.10
CA ASP A 580 25.98 8.88 -0.68
C ASP A 580 25.25 7.55 -0.94
N LEU A 581 23.96 7.45 -0.61
CA LEU A 581 23.10 6.30 -0.93
C LEU A 581 23.01 6.04 -2.44
N LEU A 582 22.88 7.09 -3.26
CA LEU A 582 22.86 6.96 -4.70
C LEU A 582 24.19 6.43 -5.27
N LYS A 583 25.32 6.88 -4.74
CA LYS A 583 26.66 6.37 -5.12
C LYS A 583 26.82 4.89 -4.77
N ASP A 584 26.42 4.50 -3.57
CA ASP A 584 26.49 3.10 -3.14
C ASP A 584 25.57 2.23 -4.00
N SER A 585 24.38 2.72 -4.34
CA SER A 585 23.49 2.04 -5.27
C SER A 585 24.10 1.85 -6.66
N PHE A 586 24.78 2.85 -7.21
CA PHE A 586 25.49 2.74 -8.50
C PHE A 586 26.63 1.73 -8.45
N LYS A 587 27.36 1.64 -7.32
CA LYS A 587 28.39 0.62 -7.13
C LYS A 587 27.80 -0.78 -7.19
N ILE A 588 26.69 -1.01 -6.48
CA ILE A 588 25.97 -2.29 -6.47
C ILE A 588 25.48 -2.63 -7.90
N VAL A 589 24.91 -1.66 -8.63
CA VAL A 589 24.48 -1.85 -10.01
C VAL A 589 25.63 -2.24 -10.91
N ASN A 590 26.79 -1.60 -10.81
CA ASN A 590 27.97 -1.92 -11.60
C ASN A 590 28.52 -3.32 -11.28
N GLU A 591 28.53 -3.73 -10.02
CA GLU A 591 28.90 -5.10 -9.63
C GLU A 591 27.90 -6.13 -10.15
N PHE A 592 26.63 -5.81 -10.14
CA PHE A 592 25.58 -6.66 -10.72
C PHE A 592 25.69 -6.78 -12.23
N LYS A 593 26.02 -5.70 -12.97
CA LYS A 593 26.31 -5.76 -14.41
C LYS A 593 27.47 -6.69 -14.72
N LYS A 594 28.54 -6.66 -13.92
CA LYS A 594 29.68 -7.60 -14.06
C LYS A 594 29.23 -9.05 -13.81
N PHE A 595 28.41 -9.28 -12.79
CA PHE A 595 27.85 -10.59 -12.50
C PHE A 595 27.00 -11.13 -13.66
N ILE A 596 26.13 -10.31 -14.26
CA ILE A 596 25.34 -10.68 -15.44
C ILE A 596 26.23 -10.97 -16.64
N ASN A 597 27.24 -10.12 -16.91
CA ASN A 597 28.21 -10.34 -17.98
C ASN A 597 28.90 -11.71 -17.87
N TYR A 598 29.39 -12.04 -16.67
CA TYR A 598 30.02 -13.32 -16.38
C TYR A 598 29.03 -14.50 -16.51
N THR A 599 27.85 -14.37 -15.93
CA THR A 599 26.84 -15.44 -15.85
C THR A 599 26.32 -15.86 -17.21
N PHE A 600 26.14 -14.91 -18.13
CA PHE A 600 25.66 -15.16 -19.50
C PHE A 600 26.79 -15.18 -20.53
N ARG A 601 28.05 -15.03 -20.12
CA ARG A 601 29.24 -15.01 -21.02
C ARG A 601 29.11 -13.98 -22.14
N ILE A 602 28.59 -12.78 -21.82
CA ILE A 602 28.29 -11.75 -22.82
C ILE A 602 29.55 -11.28 -23.55
N ASP A 603 30.68 -11.25 -22.87
CA ASP A 603 32.00 -10.93 -23.44
C ASP A 603 32.46 -11.89 -24.55
N LYS A 604 31.84 -13.07 -24.67
CA LYS A 604 32.13 -14.06 -25.71
C LYS A 604 31.23 -13.96 -26.94
N ILE A 605 30.19 -13.13 -26.87
CA ILE A 605 29.33 -12.81 -28.00
C ILE A 605 29.69 -11.42 -28.51
N SER A 606 30.40 -11.33 -29.58
CA SER A 606 30.78 -10.06 -30.24
C SER A 606 29.69 -9.56 -31.17
#